data_9464db50ceea3e03b507836ed924d4a6
#
_entry.id   9464db50ceea3e03b507836ed924d4a6
#
_cell.length_a   1.000
_cell.length_b   1.000
_cell.length_c   1.000
_cell.angle_alpha   90.00
_cell.angle_beta   90.00
_cell.angle_gamma   90.00
#
_symmetry.space_group_name_H-M   'P 1'
#
loop_
_entity.id
_entity.type
_entity.pdbx_description
1 polymer ?
#
loop_
_entity_poly.entity_id
_entity_poly.type
_entity_poly.pdbx_seq_one_letter_code
_entity_poly.pdbx_strand_id
1 'polypeptide(L)'
;IVAYMTDTIDPQPEDRVLEVGTGSGYQAAVLAEIVKEVYSVEIVSTLAKSASRRLAKLGYDNIKVRDGDGYEGWAEHAPFDKVIVTCSPESVPQPLIDQLRDGGMMIIPKGQRYQQSFYLLQKEGGVLKEKRLVPTLFVPMTGESEQQRRIQPDPRHPRLVNGDFEIDGNEDGRVDGWHYQRQAEMCSEKPMRGTVCLRFSNQEPGQLSQALQGCAV
;
A
#
# COMPACT_ATOMS: atom_id res chain seq x y z
N ILE A 1 0.32 13.51 0.26
CA ILE A 1 0.63 12.11 0.62
C ILE A 1 1.96 12.05 1.36
N VAL A 2 3.06 12.53 0.78
CA VAL A 2 4.39 12.50 1.41
C VAL A 2 4.36 13.09 2.83
N ALA A 3 3.89 14.33 3.00
CA ALA A 3 3.78 14.96 4.31
C ALA A 3 2.90 14.17 5.29
N TYR A 4 1.76 13.64 4.83
CA TYR A 4 0.86 12.83 5.66
C TYR A 4 1.54 11.55 6.16
N MET A 5 2.22 10.83 5.28
CA MET A 5 2.90 9.59 5.65
C MET A 5 4.07 9.87 6.59
N THR A 6 4.85 10.90 6.33
CA THR A 6 5.99 11.31 7.17
C THR A 6 5.53 11.73 8.57
N ASP A 7 4.53 12.62 8.64
CA ASP A 7 3.95 13.08 9.92
C ASP A 7 3.36 11.90 10.72
N THR A 8 2.67 10.98 10.05
CA THR A 8 2.00 9.83 10.72
C THR A 8 2.98 8.87 11.39
N ILE A 9 4.18 8.65 10.84
CA ILE A 9 5.17 7.75 11.46
C ILE A 9 6.08 8.46 12.46
N ASP A 10 5.96 9.78 12.59
CA ASP A 10 6.72 10.60 13.54
C ASP A 10 8.22 10.26 13.57
N PRO A 11 8.96 10.50 12.46
CA PRO A 11 10.38 10.14 12.36
C PRO A 11 11.23 11.02 13.28
N GLN A 12 12.18 10.40 13.98
CA GLN A 12 13.08 11.07 14.92
C GLN A 12 14.49 11.21 14.35
N PRO A 13 15.31 12.19 14.78
CA PRO A 13 16.64 12.45 14.23
C PRO A 13 17.61 11.25 14.23
N GLU A 14 17.48 10.35 15.19
CA GLU A 14 18.36 9.17 15.28
C GLU A 14 17.82 7.94 14.53
N ASP A 15 16.62 8.05 13.94
CA ASP A 15 15.97 6.93 13.29
C ASP A 15 16.73 6.47 12.03
N ARG A 16 16.64 5.15 11.80
CA ARG A 16 16.99 4.47 10.55
C ARG A 16 15.69 4.06 9.87
N VAL A 17 15.45 4.60 8.68
CA VAL A 17 14.19 4.44 7.98
C VAL A 17 14.37 3.58 6.74
N LEU A 18 13.48 2.59 6.56
CA LEU A 18 13.32 1.86 5.31
C LEU A 18 12.19 2.48 4.50
N GLU A 19 12.47 2.89 3.28
CA GLU A 19 11.48 3.24 2.27
C GLU A 19 11.35 2.13 1.22
N VAL A 20 10.12 1.73 0.92
CA VAL A 20 9.82 0.79 -0.16
C VAL A 20 9.09 1.52 -1.28
N GLY A 21 9.74 1.62 -2.45
CA GLY A 21 9.26 2.38 -3.60
C GLY A 21 9.93 3.76 -3.71
N THR A 22 11.20 3.80 -4.09
CA THR A 22 11.99 5.04 -4.22
C THR A 22 11.39 6.01 -5.24
N GLY A 23 10.95 5.50 -6.38
CA GLY A 23 10.41 6.30 -7.47
C GLY A 23 11.34 7.43 -7.91
N SER A 24 10.91 8.66 -7.66
CA SER A 24 11.72 9.86 -7.96
C SER A 24 12.80 10.14 -6.91
N GLY A 25 12.75 9.52 -5.73
CA GLY A 25 13.59 9.82 -4.58
C GLY A 25 13.07 10.98 -3.72
N TYR A 26 11.89 11.52 -4.00
CA TYR A 26 11.38 12.70 -3.28
C TYR A 26 11.05 12.38 -1.81
N GLN A 27 10.37 11.26 -1.55
CA GLN A 27 10.07 10.84 -0.17
C GLN A 27 11.34 10.52 0.60
N ALA A 28 12.32 9.84 -0.04
CA ALA A 28 13.63 9.58 0.57
C ALA A 28 14.34 10.89 0.96
N ALA A 29 14.33 11.90 0.08
CA ALA A 29 14.92 13.20 0.36
C ALA A 29 14.25 13.90 1.55
N VAL A 30 12.91 13.88 1.62
CA VAL A 30 12.16 14.46 2.75
C VAL A 30 12.53 13.77 4.08
N LEU A 31 12.62 12.44 4.07
CA LEU A 31 13.04 11.68 5.26
C LEU A 31 14.48 12.02 5.66
N ALA A 32 15.39 12.14 4.70
CA ALA A 32 16.80 12.39 4.95
C ALA A 32 17.11 13.75 5.62
N GLU A 33 16.21 14.73 5.47
CA GLU A 33 16.29 16.01 6.18
C GLU A 33 15.94 15.89 7.69
N ILE A 34 15.33 14.76 8.08
CA ILE A 34 14.79 14.58 9.44
C ILE A 34 15.57 13.51 10.20
N VAL A 35 15.95 12.42 9.53
CA VAL A 35 16.45 11.21 10.16
C VAL A 35 17.93 10.96 9.88
N LYS A 36 18.55 10.07 10.66
CA LYS A 36 19.94 9.72 10.54
C LYS A 36 20.30 9.04 9.22
N GLU A 37 19.54 8.02 8.82
CA GLU A 37 19.78 7.23 7.63
C GLU A 37 18.50 6.79 6.96
N VAL A 38 18.46 6.85 5.63
CA VAL A 38 17.38 6.35 4.80
C VAL A 38 17.90 5.24 3.90
N TYR A 39 17.21 4.12 3.91
CA TYR A 39 17.43 2.97 3.05
C TYR A 39 16.22 2.83 2.14
N SER A 40 16.39 2.96 0.84
CA SER A 40 15.29 2.98 -0.11
C SER A 40 15.44 1.88 -1.16
N VAL A 41 14.37 1.10 -1.37
CA VAL A 41 14.37 -0.03 -2.31
C VAL A 41 13.41 0.27 -3.46
N GLU A 42 13.88 0.05 -4.69
CA GLU A 42 13.10 0.29 -5.92
C GLU A 42 13.23 -0.90 -6.88
N ILE A 43 12.11 -1.45 -7.30
CA ILE A 43 12.09 -2.63 -8.17
C ILE A 43 12.38 -2.27 -9.63
N VAL A 44 12.09 -1.04 -10.04
CA VAL A 44 12.36 -0.57 -11.40
C VAL A 44 13.80 -0.05 -11.46
N SER A 45 14.71 -0.86 -11.99
CA SER A 45 16.16 -0.60 -12.05
C SER A 45 16.53 0.78 -12.61
N THR A 46 15.80 1.25 -13.63
CA THR A 46 16.03 2.57 -14.24
C THR A 46 15.67 3.71 -13.27
N LEU A 47 14.60 3.55 -12.47
CA LEU A 47 14.20 4.51 -11.45
C LEU A 47 15.20 4.51 -10.30
N ALA A 48 15.59 3.34 -9.78
CA ALA A 48 16.60 3.21 -8.73
C ALA A 48 17.90 3.96 -9.09
N LYS A 49 18.44 3.69 -10.28
CA LYS A 49 19.66 4.34 -10.80
C LYS A 49 19.49 5.86 -10.99
N SER A 50 18.31 6.28 -11.45
CA SER A 50 18.02 7.71 -11.67
C SER A 50 17.88 8.46 -10.35
N ALA A 51 17.15 7.88 -9.38
CA ALA A 51 16.98 8.45 -8.05
C ALA A 51 18.32 8.53 -7.31
N SER A 52 19.11 7.45 -7.28
CA SER A 52 20.43 7.42 -6.66
C SER A 52 21.34 8.54 -7.18
N ARG A 53 21.43 8.71 -8.50
CA ARG A 53 22.24 9.78 -9.11
C ARG A 53 21.74 11.17 -8.76
N ARG A 54 20.41 11.36 -8.73
CA ARG A 54 19.78 12.66 -8.37
C ARG A 54 20.06 13.02 -6.93
N LEU A 55 19.85 12.08 -6.01
CA LEU A 55 20.07 12.29 -4.58
C LEU A 55 21.53 12.59 -4.28
N ALA A 56 22.47 11.85 -4.86
CA ALA A 56 23.90 12.14 -4.75
C ALA A 56 24.27 13.54 -5.29
N LYS A 57 23.70 13.93 -6.44
CA LYS A 57 23.91 15.28 -7.01
C LYS A 57 23.37 16.41 -6.10
N LEU A 58 22.34 16.13 -5.33
CA LEU A 58 21.73 17.07 -4.37
C LEU A 58 22.48 17.09 -3.03
N GLY A 59 23.50 16.23 -2.84
CA GLY A 59 24.33 16.21 -1.65
C GLY A 59 23.81 15.33 -0.50
N TYR A 60 22.81 14.46 -0.76
CA TYR A 60 22.35 13.51 0.25
C TYR A 60 23.33 12.34 0.39
N ASP A 61 24.07 12.32 1.49
CA ASP A 61 25.04 11.27 1.85
C ASP A 61 24.46 10.22 2.81
N ASN A 62 23.32 10.53 3.44
CA ASN A 62 22.60 9.68 4.36
C ASN A 62 21.48 8.83 3.71
N ILE A 63 21.40 8.82 2.37
CA ILE A 63 20.44 7.98 1.63
C ILE A 63 21.20 6.88 0.88
N LYS A 64 20.75 5.64 1.06
CA LYS A 64 21.18 4.49 0.25
C LYS A 64 20.02 3.99 -0.57
N VAL A 65 20.22 3.85 -1.87
CA VAL A 65 19.20 3.32 -2.80
C VAL A 65 19.65 1.97 -3.34
N ARG A 66 18.76 0.97 -3.28
CA ARG A 66 18.95 -0.38 -3.82
C ARG A 66 17.95 -0.68 -4.92
N ASP A 67 18.45 -1.28 -6.00
CA ASP A 67 17.65 -1.96 -7.02
C ASP A 67 17.26 -3.35 -6.50
N GLY A 68 15.96 -3.61 -6.33
CA GLY A 68 15.49 -4.89 -5.79
C GLY A 68 14.00 -4.92 -5.48
N ASP A 69 13.51 -6.10 -5.11
CA ASP A 69 12.12 -6.28 -4.70
C ASP A 69 11.88 -5.70 -3.31
N GLY A 70 10.96 -4.74 -3.23
CA GLY A 70 10.57 -4.11 -1.98
C GLY A 70 9.87 -5.04 -0.99
N TYR A 71 9.33 -6.18 -1.48
CA TYR A 71 8.77 -7.23 -0.63
C TYR A 71 9.81 -7.76 0.37
N GLU A 72 11.05 -7.92 -0.08
CA GLU A 72 12.17 -8.43 0.72
C GLU A 72 12.72 -7.40 1.73
N GLY A 73 12.37 -6.12 1.59
CA GLY A 73 12.96 -5.05 2.39
C GLY A 73 14.48 -4.94 2.15
N TRP A 74 15.25 -4.74 3.24
CA TRP A 74 16.72 -4.67 3.18
C TRP A 74 17.36 -5.23 4.46
N ALA A 75 17.40 -6.56 4.54
CA ALA A 75 17.74 -7.31 5.75
C ALA A 75 19.15 -6.97 6.31
N GLU A 76 20.15 -6.69 5.42
CA GLU A 76 21.51 -6.38 5.87
C GLU A 76 21.62 -5.09 6.70
N HIS A 77 20.60 -4.24 6.61
CA HIS A 77 20.55 -2.98 7.35
C HIS A 77 19.47 -2.96 8.45
N ALA A 78 18.76 -4.06 8.63
CA ALA A 78 17.81 -4.19 9.73
C ALA A 78 18.51 -4.23 11.11
N PRO A 79 17.82 -3.91 12.22
CA PRO A 79 16.43 -3.48 12.26
C PRO A 79 16.25 -1.98 11.94
N PHE A 80 15.04 -1.64 11.47
CA PHE A 80 14.64 -0.27 11.18
C PHE A 80 13.72 0.30 12.27
N ASP A 81 13.87 1.58 12.56
CA ASP A 81 13.00 2.31 13.49
C ASP A 81 11.65 2.60 12.87
N LYS A 82 11.66 2.96 11.59
CA LYS A 82 10.47 3.27 10.81
C LYS A 82 10.53 2.58 9.44
N VAL A 83 9.36 2.18 8.94
CA VAL A 83 9.19 1.68 7.58
C VAL A 83 8.08 2.48 6.90
N ILE A 84 8.36 3.00 5.70
CA ILE A 84 7.40 3.72 4.88
C ILE A 84 7.26 3.02 3.53
N VAL A 85 6.04 2.61 3.20
CA VAL A 85 5.77 1.86 1.98
C VAL A 85 4.94 2.72 1.04
N THR A 86 5.48 3.00 -0.15
CA THR A 86 4.88 3.90 -1.14
C THR A 86 4.28 3.15 -2.34
N CYS A 87 4.01 1.87 -2.17
CA CYS A 87 3.26 1.01 -3.09
C CYS A 87 2.35 0.08 -2.27
N SER A 88 1.31 -0.48 -2.88
CA SER A 88 0.27 -1.21 -2.14
C SER A 88 0.33 -2.72 -2.36
N PRO A 89 0.73 -3.51 -1.36
CA PRO A 89 0.46 -4.94 -1.31
C PRO A 89 -1.00 -5.22 -0.92
N GLU A 90 -1.46 -6.46 -1.09
CA GLU A 90 -2.76 -6.90 -0.54
C GLU A 90 -2.68 -7.11 0.98
N SER A 91 -1.58 -7.67 1.45
CA SER A 91 -1.25 -7.87 2.86
C SER A 91 0.15 -7.33 3.18
N VAL A 92 0.43 -7.14 4.46
CA VAL A 92 1.77 -6.67 4.89
C VAL A 92 2.80 -7.76 4.64
N PRO A 93 3.89 -7.49 3.88
CA PRO A 93 4.96 -8.45 3.69
C PRO A 93 5.63 -8.85 5.00
N GLN A 94 5.75 -10.16 5.26
CA GLN A 94 6.38 -10.65 6.48
C GLN A 94 7.83 -10.17 6.65
N PRO A 95 8.67 -10.11 5.59
CA PRO A 95 10.04 -9.60 5.73
C PRO A 95 10.12 -8.15 6.26
N LEU A 96 9.14 -7.30 5.94
CA LEU A 96 9.11 -5.92 6.45
C LEU A 96 8.76 -5.88 7.95
N ILE A 97 7.87 -6.79 8.40
CA ILE A 97 7.55 -6.93 9.83
C ILE A 97 8.77 -7.41 10.62
N ASP A 98 9.49 -8.40 10.07
CA ASP A 98 10.67 -8.97 10.72
C ASP A 98 11.79 -7.94 10.88
N GLN A 99 11.95 -7.06 9.87
CA GLN A 99 12.96 -6.00 9.84
C GLN A 99 12.58 -4.76 10.65
N LEU A 100 11.33 -4.63 11.09
CA LEU A 100 10.90 -3.55 11.98
C LEU A 100 11.35 -3.88 13.42
N ARG A 101 12.04 -2.93 14.09
CA ARG A 101 12.42 -3.12 15.50
C ARG A 101 11.21 -3.17 16.42
N ASP A 102 11.41 -3.69 17.62
CA ASP A 102 10.40 -3.54 18.68
C ASP A 102 10.28 -2.06 19.06
N GLY A 103 9.03 -1.59 19.23
CA GLY A 103 8.70 -0.17 19.35
C GLY A 103 8.69 0.61 18.02
N GLY A 104 9.10 -0.02 16.91
CA GLY A 104 9.11 0.61 15.59
C GLY A 104 7.71 0.76 14.99
N MET A 105 7.61 1.66 14.00
CA MET A 105 6.35 1.97 13.32
C MET A 105 6.48 1.81 11.80
N MET A 106 5.40 1.33 11.18
CA MET A 106 5.29 1.21 9.72
C MET A 106 4.02 1.88 9.24
N ILE A 107 4.12 2.71 8.18
CA ILE A 107 2.96 3.16 7.42
C ILE A 107 2.94 2.51 6.06
N ILE A 108 1.82 1.88 5.72
CA ILE A 108 1.66 1.11 4.50
C ILE A 108 0.24 1.26 3.94
N PRO A 109 0.08 1.56 2.64
CA PRO A 109 -1.19 1.38 1.98
C PRO A 109 -1.38 -0.11 1.68
N LYS A 110 -2.46 -0.72 2.12
CA LYS A 110 -2.75 -2.13 1.79
C LYS A 110 -4.20 -2.34 1.41
N GLY A 111 -4.46 -3.41 0.68
CA GLY A 111 -5.78 -3.81 0.22
C GLY A 111 -5.79 -4.28 -1.22
N GLN A 112 -6.98 -4.48 -1.74
CA GLN A 112 -7.16 -4.85 -3.14
C GLN A 112 -6.64 -3.73 -4.07
N ARG A 113 -6.32 -4.09 -5.31
CA ARG A 113 -5.64 -3.21 -6.29
C ARG A 113 -6.20 -1.79 -6.39
N TYR A 114 -7.50 -1.62 -6.21
CA TYR A 114 -8.18 -0.31 -6.32
C TYR A 114 -9.03 0.03 -5.08
N GLN A 115 -8.85 -0.73 -3.99
CA GLN A 115 -9.57 -0.54 -2.73
C GLN A 115 -8.59 -0.67 -1.59
N GLN A 116 -7.92 0.44 -1.28
CA GLN A 116 -6.83 0.50 -0.34
C GLN A 116 -7.12 1.50 0.77
N SER A 117 -6.54 1.24 1.92
CA SER A 117 -6.44 2.22 3.01
C SER A 117 -5.01 2.28 3.52
N PHE A 118 -4.62 3.40 4.09
CA PHE A 118 -3.41 3.44 4.89
C PHE A 118 -3.62 2.67 6.19
N TYR A 119 -2.57 2.01 6.61
CA TYR A 119 -2.46 1.37 7.91
C TYR A 119 -1.21 1.85 8.61
N LEU A 120 -1.37 2.22 9.88
CA LEU A 120 -0.26 2.42 10.80
C LEU A 120 -0.10 1.16 11.63
N LEU A 121 1.09 0.59 11.58
CA LEU A 121 1.45 -0.59 12.34
C LEU A 121 2.53 -0.21 13.35
N GLN A 122 2.41 -0.75 14.56
CA GLN A 122 3.41 -0.59 15.62
C GLN A 122 3.76 -1.97 16.16
N LYS A 123 5.05 -2.27 16.27
CA LYS A 123 5.54 -3.53 16.83
C LYS A 123 5.81 -3.34 18.31
N GLU A 124 5.13 -4.08 19.16
CA GLU A 124 5.30 -4.01 20.62
C GLU A 124 5.38 -5.41 21.21
N GLY A 125 6.52 -5.74 21.84
CA GLY A 125 6.75 -7.06 22.42
C GLY A 125 6.65 -8.19 21.41
N GLY A 126 7.08 -7.95 20.17
CA GLY A 126 6.97 -8.91 19.05
C GLY A 126 5.57 -9.01 18.42
N VAL A 127 4.57 -8.31 18.96
CA VAL A 127 3.19 -8.29 18.41
C VAL A 127 2.99 -7.04 17.56
N LEU A 128 2.38 -7.21 16.41
CA LEU A 128 2.04 -6.10 15.51
C LEU A 128 0.65 -5.56 15.83
N LYS A 129 0.56 -4.33 16.30
CA LYS A 129 -0.69 -3.59 16.45
C LYS A 129 -0.98 -2.83 15.17
N GLU A 130 -2.19 -2.93 14.68
CA GLU A 130 -2.61 -2.31 13.43
C GLU A 130 -3.74 -1.32 13.63
N LYS A 131 -3.64 -0.15 13.04
CA LYS A 131 -4.68 0.88 13.00
C LYS A 131 -4.96 1.28 11.55
N ARG A 132 -6.19 1.03 11.09
CA ARG A 132 -6.65 1.53 9.79
C ARG A 132 -6.80 3.05 9.83
N LEU A 133 -6.32 3.72 8.81
CA LEU A 133 -6.40 5.17 8.61
C LEU A 133 -7.33 5.50 7.43
N VAL A 134 -7.01 6.58 6.71
CA VAL A 134 -7.82 7.07 5.60
C VAL A 134 -7.72 6.19 4.36
N PRO A 135 -8.78 6.10 3.54
CA PRO A 135 -8.72 5.48 2.23
C PRO A 135 -7.65 6.15 1.34
N THR A 136 -7.01 5.37 0.50
CA THR A 136 -5.97 5.85 -0.40
C THR A 136 -5.94 5.04 -1.69
N LEU A 137 -5.11 5.47 -2.65
CA LEU A 137 -4.85 4.71 -3.87
C LEU A 137 -3.38 4.87 -4.26
N PHE A 138 -2.68 3.75 -4.24
CA PHE A 138 -1.29 3.63 -4.66
C PHE A 138 -1.14 2.63 -5.80
N VAL A 139 -0.02 2.72 -6.52
CA VAL A 139 0.38 1.67 -7.46
C VAL A 139 0.57 0.36 -6.71
N PRO A 140 0.25 -0.80 -7.32
CA PRO A 140 0.49 -2.10 -6.71
C PRO A 140 1.97 -2.28 -6.34
N MET A 141 2.23 -2.96 -5.23
CA MET A 141 3.56 -3.51 -4.96
C MET A 141 3.77 -4.67 -5.92
N THR A 142 4.64 -4.49 -6.91
CA THR A 142 5.01 -5.50 -7.89
C THR A 142 6.05 -6.48 -7.32
N GLY A 143 6.51 -7.47 -8.11
CA GLY A 143 7.40 -8.51 -7.63
C GLY A 143 6.66 -9.63 -6.90
N GLU A 144 7.25 -10.18 -5.85
CA GLU A 144 6.69 -11.30 -5.07
C GLU A 144 5.31 -10.97 -4.50
N SER A 145 5.10 -9.76 -4.01
CA SER A 145 3.82 -9.32 -3.48
C SER A 145 2.67 -9.41 -4.49
N GLU A 146 2.93 -9.13 -5.77
CA GLU A 146 1.91 -9.21 -6.81
C GLU A 146 1.52 -10.66 -7.10
N GLN A 147 2.48 -11.60 -7.04
CA GLN A 147 2.22 -13.02 -7.24
C GLN A 147 1.34 -13.62 -6.14
N GLN A 148 1.39 -13.05 -4.94
CA GLN A 148 0.62 -13.51 -3.78
C GLN A 148 -0.81 -12.93 -3.72
N ARG A 149 -1.20 -12.04 -4.65
CA ARG A 149 -2.56 -11.51 -4.66
C ARG A 149 -3.58 -12.61 -4.94
N ARG A 150 -4.68 -12.60 -4.18
CA ARG A 150 -5.80 -13.54 -4.34
C ARG A 150 -6.46 -13.41 -5.71
N ILE A 151 -6.57 -12.19 -6.19
CA ILE A 151 -7.18 -11.88 -7.49
C ILE A 151 -6.08 -11.41 -8.42
N GLN A 152 -5.74 -12.27 -9.37
CA GLN A 152 -4.80 -11.93 -10.43
C GLN A 152 -5.55 -11.72 -11.75
N PRO A 153 -5.28 -10.62 -12.46
CA PRO A 153 -5.86 -10.40 -13.77
C PRO A 153 -5.35 -11.45 -14.77
N ASP A 154 -6.28 -12.09 -15.49
CA ASP A 154 -5.95 -12.96 -16.61
C ASP A 154 -6.29 -12.23 -17.92
N PRO A 155 -5.29 -11.64 -18.61
CA PRO A 155 -5.53 -10.90 -19.84
C PRO A 155 -5.98 -11.80 -21.02
N ARG A 156 -5.76 -13.12 -20.92
CA ARG A 156 -6.19 -14.06 -21.96
C ARG A 156 -7.66 -14.46 -21.83
N HIS A 157 -8.18 -14.41 -20.60
CA HIS A 157 -9.57 -14.76 -20.30
C HIS A 157 -10.18 -13.71 -19.37
N PRO A 158 -10.41 -12.48 -19.86
CA PRO A 158 -10.97 -11.42 -19.04
C PRO A 158 -12.36 -11.83 -18.55
N ARG A 159 -12.57 -11.77 -17.24
CA ARG A 159 -13.86 -12.07 -16.59
C ARG A 159 -14.09 -11.14 -15.44
N LEU A 160 -15.37 -10.93 -15.13
CA LEU A 160 -15.75 -10.23 -13.90
C LEU A 160 -15.42 -11.13 -12.70
N VAL A 161 -14.74 -10.57 -11.73
CA VAL A 161 -14.46 -11.20 -10.44
C VAL A 161 -15.56 -10.80 -9.48
N ASN A 162 -16.09 -11.75 -8.70
CA ASN A 162 -17.18 -11.50 -7.76
C ASN A 162 -18.36 -10.75 -8.43
N GLY A 163 -18.75 -11.23 -9.59
CA GLY A 163 -19.84 -10.61 -10.39
C GLY A 163 -21.23 -10.79 -9.79
N ASP A 164 -21.38 -11.68 -8.83
CA ASP A 164 -22.56 -11.91 -8.03
C ASP A 164 -22.61 -11.10 -6.73
N PHE A 165 -21.53 -10.36 -6.41
CA PHE A 165 -21.38 -9.47 -5.24
C PHE A 165 -21.36 -10.19 -3.87
N GLU A 166 -21.18 -11.49 -3.82
CA GLU A 166 -21.29 -12.30 -2.59
C GLU A 166 -20.05 -12.23 -1.67
N ILE A 167 -18.91 -11.74 -2.17
CA ILE A 167 -17.64 -11.80 -1.43
C ILE A 167 -17.27 -10.42 -0.89
N ASP A 168 -17.14 -10.36 0.43
CA ASP A 168 -16.50 -9.31 1.22
C ASP A 168 -15.56 -10.01 2.22
N GLY A 169 -14.41 -10.46 1.72
CA GLY A 169 -13.49 -11.31 2.51
C GLY A 169 -12.66 -10.54 3.52
N ASN A 170 -12.66 -9.21 3.47
CA ASN A 170 -12.02 -8.33 4.42
C ASN A 170 -12.98 -7.65 5.40
N GLU A 171 -14.29 -7.94 5.27
CA GLU A 171 -15.38 -7.46 6.13
C GLU A 171 -15.43 -5.92 6.24
N ASP A 172 -15.12 -5.20 5.14
CA ASP A 172 -15.15 -3.75 5.12
C ASP A 172 -16.48 -3.15 4.63
N GLY A 173 -17.47 -3.99 4.36
CA GLY A 173 -18.80 -3.63 3.87
C GLY A 173 -18.86 -3.31 2.39
N ARG A 174 -17.80 -3.68 1.64
CA ARG A 174 -17.69 -3.45 0.21
C ARG A 174 -17.47 -4.74 -0.55
N VAL A 175 -17.96 -4.77 -1.77
CA VAL A 175 -17.81 -5.94 -2.64
C VAL A 175 -16.37 -6.07 -3.11
N ASP A 176 -15.72 -7.19 -2.80
CA ASP A 176 -14.36 -7.50 -3.23
C ASP A 176 -14.22 -7.49 -4.76
N GLY A 177 -13.13 -6.90 -5.25
CA GLY A 177 -12.83 -6.82 -6.67
C GLY A 177 -13.52 -5.68 -7.42
N TRP A 178 -14.44 -4.95 -6.78
CA TRP A 178 -15.11 -3.79 -7.34
C TRP A 178 -14.55 -2.49 -6.74
N HIS A 179 -14.27 -1.50 -7.59
CA HIS A 179 -13.59 -0.28 -7.20
C HIS A 179 -14.50 0.92 -7.25
N TYR A 180 -14.05 2.02 -6.65
CA TYR A 180 -14.78 3.29 -6.69
C TYR A 180 -16.25 3.12 -6.32
N GLN A 181 -16.54 2.25 -5.35
CA GLN A 181 -17.88 2.04 -4.86
C GLN A 181 -18.40 3.32 -4.20
N ARG A 182 -19.12 4.10 -5.00
CA ARG A 182 -19.67 5.38 -4.58
C ARG A 182 -21.16 5.25 -4.48
N GLN A 183 -21.71 5.57 -3.29
CA GLN A 183 -23.15 5.45 -3.00
C GLN A 183 -23.68 4.04 -3.35
N ALA A 184 -22.86 3.06 -3.07
CA ALA A 184 -23.13 1.65 -3.25
C ALA A 184 -22.86 0.94 -1.92
N GLU A 185 -23.75 0.05 -1.53
CA GLU A 185 -23.65 -0.74 -0.31
C GLU A 185 -24.10 -2.17 -0.54
N MET A 186 -23.51 -3.10 0.17
CA MET A 186 -23.98 -4.49 0.18
C MET A 186 -25.31 -4.57 0.91
N CYS A 187 -26.28 -5.26 0.33
CA CYS A 187 -27.64 -5.35 0.82
C CYS A 187 -28.20 -6.76 0.64
N SER A 188 -28.81 -7.30 1.69
CA SER A 188 -29.50 -8.60 1.65
C SER A 188 -30.98 -8.50 1.31
N GLU A 189 -31.50 -7.30 1.05
CA GLU A 189 -32.88 -7.11 0.67
C GLU A 189 -33.12 -7.43 -0.80
N LYS A 190 -33.88 -8.48 -1.09
CA LYS A 190 -34.32 -8.90 -2.44
C LYS A 190 -33.18 -9.10 -3.46
N PRO A 191 -32.10 -9.85 -3.15
CA PRO A 191 -31.13 -10.19 -4.17
C PRO A 191 -31.79 -10.99 -5.30
N MET A 192 -31.34 -10.78 -6.54
CA MET A 192 -31.84 -11.53 -7.67
C MET A 192 -31.39 -13.00 -7.64
N ARG A 193 -30.17 -13.22 -7.14
CA ARG A 193 -29.56 -14.53 -6.87
C ARG A 193 -28.66 -14.41 -5.64
N GLY A 194 -28.38 -15.51 -4.99
CA GLY A 194 -27.49 -15.54 -3.82
C GLY A 194 -28.11 -14.90 -2.58
N THR A 195 -27.28 -14.37 -1.71
CA THR A 195 -27.65 -13.82 -0.40
C THR A 195 -27.52 -12.30 -0.32
N VAL A 196 -26.75 -11.69 -1.22
CA VAL A 196 -26.50 -10.24 -1.26
C VAL A 196 -26.67 -9.66 -2.66
N CYS A 197 -26.89 -8.37 -2.71
CA CYS A 197 -26.85 -7.57 -3.93
C CYS A 197 -26.17 -6.24 -3.63
N LEU A 198 -25.80 -5.50 -4.66
CA LEU A 198 -25.29 -4.16 -4.53
C LEU A 198 -26.42 -3.15 -4.71
N ARG A 199 -26.73 -2.39 -3.66
CA ARG A 199 -27.71 -1.32 -3.68
C ARG A 199 -27.05 0.01 -3.99
N PHE A 200 -27.57 0.73 -4.97
CA PHE A 200 -27.15 2.09 -5.30
C PHE A 200 -28.19 3.09 -4.80
N SER A 201 -27.76 4.10 -4.04
CA SER A 201 -28.65 5.12 -3.50
C SER A 201 -28.07 6.52 -3.66
N ASN A 202 -28.72 7.34 -4.50
CA ASN A 202 -28.43 8.77 -4.58
C ASN A 202 -29.29 9.50 -3.54
N GLN A 203 -28.66 10.28 -2.68
CA GLN A 203 -29.35 11.08 -1.65
C GLN A 203 -29.77 12.46 -2.19
N GLU A 204 -29.08 12.94 -3.23
CA GLU A 204 -29.34 14.25 -3.84
C GLU A 204 -29.37 14.16 -5.36
N PRO A 205 -30.13 15.05 -6.05
CA PRO A 205 -30.10 15.15 -7.51
C PRO A 205 -28.69 15.44 -8.03
N GLY A 206 -28.29 14.74 -9.10
CA GLY A 206 -26.98 14.92 -9.73
C GLY A 206 -25.83 14.11 -9.11
N GLN A 207 -26.07 13.37 -8.04
CA GLN A 207 -25.08 12.43 -7.51
C GLN A 207 -24.92 11.25 -8.47
N LEU A 208 -23.69 10.73 -8.56
CA LEU A 208 -23.33 9.56 -9.35
C LEU A 208 -23.08 8.36 -8.43
N SER A 209 -23.93 7.34 -8.57
CA SER A 209 -23.70 6.03 -7.96
C SER A 209 -22.93 5.15 -8.93
N GLN A 210 -21.90 4.50 -8.48
CA GLN A 210 -21.09 3.62 -9.33
C GLN A 210 -20.35 2.56 -8.53
N ALA A 211 -20.10 1.44 -9.19
CA ALA A 211 -19.05 0.50 -8.82
C ALA A 211 -18.37 0.08 -10.12
N LEU A 212 -17.03 0.11 -10.15
CA LEU A 212 -16.23 -0.17 -11.33
C LEU A 212 -15.35 -1.39 -11.08
N GLN A 213 -15.16 -2.19 -12.11
CA GLN A 213 -14.15 -3.25 -12.11
C GLN A 213 -13.24 -3.07 -13.30
N GLY A 214 -11.92 -2.99 -13.06
CA GLY A 214 -10.93 -3.03 -14.12
C GLY A 214 -10.71 -4.45 -14.56
N CYS A 215 -10.93 -4.74 -15.85
CA CYS A 215 -10.45 -5.96 -16.46
C CYS A 215 -9.04 -5.68 -17.00
N ALA A 216 -8.08 -6.56 -16.73
CA ALA A 216 -6.81 -6.53 -17.45
C ALA A 216 -7.06 -6.92 -18.92
N VAL A 217 -6.64 -6.06 -19.82
CA VAL A 217 -6.70 -6.27 -21.28
C VAL A 217 -5.29 -6.58 -21.76
#